data_f8069b6d1a7096f295f1659ee219b283
#
_entry.id   f8069b6d1a7096f295f1659ee219b283
#
_cell.length_a   1.000
_cell.length_b   1.000
_cell.length_c   1.000
_cell.angle_alpha   90.00
_cell.angle_beta   90.00
_cell.angle_gamma   90.00
#
_symmetry.space_group_name_H-M   'P 1'
#
loop_
_entity.id
_entity.type
_entity.pdbx_description
1 polymer ?
#
loop_
_entity_poly.entity_id
_entity_poly.type
_entity_poly.pdbx_seq_one_letter_code
_entity_poly.pdbx_strand_id
1 'polypeptide(L)'
;LAQQAEALENQGKWAQAAALQRQRLALDPGSVWITYRLSQDLWQAGQRSQADTLMRNLAQQKPNDPEQVYAYGLYLSGHDQDRAALAHINSLPRAQWNSNIQELVNRLQSDQVLETANRLRESGKEAEAEAMLRQQPPSTRIDLTLADWAQQRRDYTAARAAYQNVLTREPTNADAILGLTEVDIAAGDTAAARSQLAKLPATDNASLNTQRRVALAQAQLGDTAAAQQTFNKLIPQAKSQPPSMESAMVLRDGAKFEAQAGDPKQALETYKDAMVASGVTTTRPQ
;
A
#
# COMPACT_ATOMS: atom_id res chain seq x y z
N LEU A 1 0.81 -14.68 -27.68
CA LEU A 1 2.01 -14.39 -26.89
C LEU A 1 1.72 -13.50 -25.67
N ALA A 2 0.93 -12.44 -25.83
CA ALA A 2 0.63 -11.52 -24.71
C ALA A 2 -0.08 -12.23 -23.55
N GLN A 3 -1.08 -13.03 -23.84
CA GLN A 3 -1.84 -13.79 -22.82
C GLN A 3 -0.98 -14.86 -22.16
N GLN A 4 -0.11 -15.51 -22.92
CA GLN A 4 0.83 -16.51 -22.40
C GLN A 4 1.85 -15.86 -21.46
N ALA A 5 2.38 -14.69 -21.83
CA ALA A 5 3.31 -13.95 -20.99
C ALA A 5 2.64 -13.53 -19.66
N GLU A 6 1.43 -13.02 -19.73
CA GLU A 6 0.67 -12.63 -18.53
C GLU A 6 0.40 -13.85 -17.61
N ALA A 7 0.05 -14.99 -18.18
CA ALA A 7 -0.15 -16.21 -17.40
C ALA A 7 1.13 -16.62 -16.66
N LEU A 8 2.29 -16.52 -17.32
CA LEU A 8 3.58 -16.82 -16.70
C LEU A 8 3.94 -15.81 -15.60
N GLU A 9 3.66 -14.52 -15.83
CA GLU A 9 3.84 -13.47 -14.82
C GLU A 9 3.00 -13.76 -13.57
N ASN A 10 1.74 -14.14 -13.75
CA ASN A 10 0.83 -14.49 -12.65
C ASN A 10 1.30 -15.72 -11.86
N GLN A 11 2.06 -16.61 -12.49
CA GLN A 11 2.64 -17.79 -11.85
C GLN A 11 4.01 -17.51 -11.22
N GLY A 12 4.53 -16.29 -11.33
CA GLY A 12 5.87 -15.95 -10.86
C GLY A 12 7.00 -16.51 -11.72
N LYS A 13 6.70 -16.97 -12.93
CA LYS A 13 7.70 -17.51 -13.88
C LYS A 13 8.28 -16.39 -14.73
N TRP A 14 9.02 -15.51 -14.09
CA TRP A 14 9.45 -14.22 -14.66
C TRP A 14 10.42 -14.38 -15.84
N ALA A 15 11.39 -15.29 -15.74
CA ALA A 15 12.35 -15.53 -16.82
C ALA A 15 11.66 -16.06 -18.08
N GLN A 16 10.67 -16.93 -17.94
CA GLN A 16 9.88 -17.46 -19.05
C GLN A 16 8.98 -16.37 -19.65
N ALA A 17 8.38 -15.54 -18.81
CA ALA A 17 7.59 -14.40 -19.26
C ALA A 17 8.46 -13.41 -20.05
N ALA A 18 9.67 -13.12 -19.58
CA ALA A 18 10.63 -12.27 -20.28
C ALA A 18 10.98 -12.80 -21.66
N ALA A 19 11.16 -14.11 -21.81
CA ALA A 19 11.42 -14.73 -23.10
C ALA A 19 10.28 -14.49 -24.10
N LEU A 20 9.02 -14.59 -23.65
CA LEU A 20 7.87 -14.30 -24.50
C LEU A 20 7.76 -12.80 -24.82
N GLN A 21 8.08 -11.91 -23.88
CA GLN A 21 8.13 -10.47 -24.16
C GLN A 21 9.20 -10.14 -25.20
N ARG A 22 10.35 -10.83 -25.19
CA ARG A 22 11.37 -10.66 -26.24
C ARG A 22 10.85 -11.06 -27.61
N GLN A 23 10.06 -12.13 -27.71
CA GLN A 23 9.43 -12.54 -28.96
C GLN A 23 8.43 -11.47 -29.45
N ARG A 24 7.63 -10.93 -28.52
CA ARG A 24 6.70 -9.86 -28.85
C ARG A 24 7.43 -8.59 -29.35
N LEU A 25 8.54 -8.25 -28.68
CA LEU A 25 9.33 -7.09 -29.05
C LEU A 25 10.01 -7.29 -30.44
N ALA A 26 10.41 -8.52 -30.78
CA ALA A 26 10.94 -8.83 -32.10
C ALA A 26 9.91 -8.57 -33.22
N LEU A 27 8.62 -8.79 -32.91
CA LEU A 27 7.51 -8.52 -33.85
C LEU A 27 7.13 -7.04 -33.90
N ASP A 28 7.40 -6.29 -32.86
CA ASP A 28 7.11 -4.85 -32.78
C ASP A 28 8.23 -4.13 -32.01
N PRO A 29 9.40 -3.93 -32.70
CA PRO A 29 10.61 -3.42 -32.01
C PRO A 29 10.48 -1.99 -31.47
N GLY A 30 9.54 -1.22 -31.97
CA GLY A 30 9.30 0.16 -31.55
C GLY A 30 8.34 0.30 -30.36
N SER A 31 7.78 -0.80 -29.85
CA SER A 31 6.78 -0.73 -28.79
C SER A 31 7.38 -0.32 -27.45
N VAL A 32 6.96 0.81 -26.95
CA VAL A 32 7.33 1.31 -25.62
C VAL A 32 6.83 0.37 -24.54
N TRP A 33 5.58 -0.08 -24.62
CA TRP A 33 4.96 -0.88 -23.56
C TRP A 33 5.43 -2.32 -23.51
N ILE A 34 5.75 -2.93 -24.64
CA ILE A 34 6.38 -4.25 -24.64
C ILE A 34 7.78 -4.16 -24.03
N THR A 35 8.54 -3.13 -24.37
CA THR A 35 9.85 -2.87 -23.75
C THR A 35 9.73 -2.70 -22.24
N TYR A 36 8.74 -1.92 -21.78
CA TYR A 36 8.48 -1.73 -20.36
C TYR A 36 8.14 -3.04 -19.66
N ARG A 37 7.24 -3.84 -20.22
CA ARG A 37 6.86 -5.14 -19.64
C ARG A 37 8.05 -6.11 -19.60
N LEU A 38 8.85 -6.13 -20.63
CA LEU A 38 10.08 -6.93 -20.65
C LEU A 38 11.02 -6.50 -19.52
N SER A 39 11.19 -5.20 -19.32
CA SER A 39 12.03 -4.68 -18.24
C SER A 39 11.53 -5.08 -16.86
N GLN A 40 10.22 -5.10 -16.64
CA GLN A 40 9.63 -5.54 -15.39
C GLN A 40 9.85 -7.03 -15.14
N ASP A 41 9.66 -7.87 -16.16
CA ASP A 41 9.88 -9.30 -16.04
C ASP A 41 11.35 -9.64 -15.80
N LEU A 42 12.26 -8.92 -16.47
CA LEU A 42 13.71 -9.05 -16.24
C LEU A 42 14.09 -8.64 -14.81
N TRP A 43 13.52 -7.57 -14.32
CA TRP A 43 13.78 -7.13 -12.95
C TRP A 43 13.35 -8.18 -11.93
N GLN A 44 12.14 -8.71 -12.09
CA GLN A 44 11.62 -9.76 -11.21
C GLN A 44 12.41 -11.05 -11.30
N ALA A 45 12.97 -11.35 -12.47
CA ALA A 45 13.85 -12.52 -12.68
C ALA A 45 15.26 -12.33 -12.11
N GLY A 46 15.55 -11.18 -11.49
CA GLY A 46 16.86 -10.86 -10.93
C GLY A 46 17.86 -10.31 -11.95
N GLN A 47 17.42 -10.05 -13.20
CA GLN A 47 18.28 -9.53 -14.28
C GLN A 47 18.16 -8.00 -14.35
N ARG A 48 18.48 -7.33 -13.26
CA ARG A 48 18.27 -5.87 -13.09
C ARG A 48 19.10 -5.03 -14.05
N SER A 49 20.36 -5.41 -14.27
CA SER A 49 21.23 -4.68 -15.20
C SER A 49 20.70 -4.71 -16.62
N GLN A 50 20.14 -5.84 -17.06
CA GLN A 50 19.51 -5.96 -18.38
C GLN A 50 18.27 -5.09 -18.49
N ALA A 51 17.45 -5.05 -17.43
CA ALA A 51 16.26 -4.19 -17.38
C ALA A 51 16.65 -2.71 -17.49
N ASP A 52 17.63 -2.27 -16.71
CA ASP A 52 18.13 -0.89 -16.75
C ASP A 52 18.67 -0.51 -18.12
N THR A 53 19.47 -1.35 -18.74
CA THR A 53 20.04 -1.12 -20.06
C THR A 53 18.94 -1.00 -21.10
N LEU A 54 17.96 -1.88 -21.06
CA LEU A 54 16.83 -1.90 -21.98
C LEU A 54 16.04 -0.59 -21.94
N MET A 55 15.70 -0.11 -20.75
CA MET A 55 14.92 1.12 -20.57
C MET A 55 15.76 2.36 -20.92
N ARG A 56 17.03 2.36 -20.57
CA ARG A 56 17.96 3.44 -20.94
C ARG A 56 18.11 3.58 -22.44
N ASN A 57 18.23 2.45 -23.15
CA ASN A 57 18.29 2.46 -24.61
C ASN A 57 16.99 2.98 -25.23
N LEU A 58 15.85 2.60 -24.68
CA LEU A 58 14.55 3.13 -25.12
C LEU A 58 14.50 4.65 -24.98
N ALA A 59 14.96 5.19 -23.87
CA ALA A 59 15.00 6.63 -23.64
C ALA A 59 15.91 7.36 -24.65
N GLN A 60 17.05 6.77 -24.97
CA GLN A 60 17.98 7.33 -25.97
C GLN A 60 17.44 7.27 -27.39
N GLN A 61 16.68 6.23 -27.74
CA GLN A 61 16.11 6.06 -29.07
C GLN A 61 14.90 6.96 -29.30
N LYS A 62 14.15 7.28 -28.27
CA LYS A 62 12.90 8.07 -28.34
C LYS A 62 12.89 9.22 -27.31
N PRO A 63 13.88 10.13 -27.35
CA PRO A 63 14.08 11.10 -26.27
C PRO A 63 12.92 12.09 -26.07
N ASN A 64 12.15 12.40 -27.14
CA ASN A 64 11.06 13.37 -27.08
C ASN A 64 9.68 12.73 -27.17
N ASP A 65 9.59 11.42 -27.00
CA ASP A 65 8.33 10.69 -27.02
C ASP A 65 7.69 10.71 -25.62
N PRO A 66 6.52 11.36 -25.45
CA PRO A 66 5.84 11.37 -24.16
C PRO A 66 5.52 9.99 -23.61
N GLU A 67 5.23 9.03 -24.47
CA GLU A 67 4.95 7.66 -24.07
C GLU A 67 6.18 6.99 -23.44
N GLN A 68 7.36 7.18 -24.05
CA GLN A 68 8.63 6.72 -23.48
C GLN A 68 8.92 7.41 -22.15
N VAL A 69 8.76 8.74 -22.08
CA VAL A 69 9.03 9.51 -20.87
C VAL A 69 8.16 9.02 -19.71
N TYR A 70 6.91 8.74 -19.97
CA TYR A 70 6.02 8.17 -18.97
C TYR A 70 6.44 6.76 -18.54
N ALA A 71 6.72 5.87 -19.49
CA ALA A 71 7.12 4.49 -19.21
C ALA A 71 8.43 4.41 -18.42
N TYR A 72 9.44 5.21 -18.82
CA TYR A 72 10.71 5.24 -18.10
C TYR A 72 10.56 5.90 -16.71
N GLY A 73 9.72 6.93 -16.60
CA GLY A 73 9.37 7.53 -15.32
C GLY A 73 8.73 6.51 -14.36
N LEU A 74 7.79 5.70 -14.85
CA LEU A 74 7.19 4.60 -14.08
C LEU A 74 8.23 3.57 -13.66
N TYR A 75 9.11 3.19 -14.58
CA TYR A 75 10.18 2.24 -14.30
C TYR A 75 11.09 2.72 -13.16
N LEU A 76 11.56 3.96 -13.25
CA LEU A 76 12.44 4.54 -12.23
C LEU A 76 11.72 4.67 -10.89
N SER A 77 10.50 5.18 -10.87
CA SER A 77 9.73 5.35 -9.63
C SER A 77 9.37 4.01 -8.99
N GLY A 78 9.10 2.99 -9.78
CA GLY A 78 8.82 1.63 -9.30
C GLY A 78 10.04 0.95 -8.67
N HIS A 79 11.23 1.51 -8.82
CA HIS A 79 12.48 0.99 -8.28
C HIS A 79 13.19 1.98 -7.34
N ASP A 80 12.40 2.77 -6.62
CA ASP A 80 12.86 3.73 -5.60
C ASP A 80 13.79 4.83 -6.13
N GLN A 81 13.64 5.20 -7.41
CA GLN A 81 14.42 6.25 -8.05
C GLN A 81 13.54 7.44 -8.44
N ASP A 82 12.76 7.96 -7.50
CA ASP A 82 11.80 9.03 -7.74
C ASP A 82 12.46 10.31 -8.23
N ARG A 83 13.63 10.67 -7.70
CA ARG A 83 14.37 11.86 -8.16
C ARG A 83 14.82 11.72 -9.61
N ALA A 84 15.33 10.55 -9.98
CA ALA A 84 15.73 10.26 -11.34
C ALA A 84 14.51 10.26 -12.29
N ALA A 85 13.37 9.76 -11.82
CA ALA A 85 12.12 9.79 -12.57
C ALA A 85 11.69 11.23 -12.87
N LEU A 86 11.67 12.10 -11.87
CA LEU A 86 11.33 13.51 -12.05
C LEU A 86 12.32 14.23 -12.95
N ALA A 87 13.62 13.98 -12.81
CA ALA A 87 14.64 14.57 -13.68
C ALA A 87 14.44 14.14 -15.13
N HIS A 88 14.13 12.88 -15.39
CA HIS A 88 13.86 12.38 -16.74
C HIS A 88 12.61 13.02 -17.32
N ILE A 89 11.53 13.11 -16.55
CA ILE A 89 10.29 13.75 -17.00
C ILE A 89 10.51 15.23 -17.32
N ASN A 90 11.28 15.92 -16.49
CA ASN A 90 11.60 17.34 -16.69
C ASN A 90 12.48 17.60 -17.91
N SER A 91 13.12 16.58 -18.48
CA SER A 91 13.83 16.70 -19.76
C SER A 91 12.87 16.91 -20.94
N LEU A 92 11.59 16.56 -20.78
CA LEU A 92 10.56 16.82 -21.78
C LEU A 92 9.88 18.17 -21.48
N PRO A 93 9.77 19.09 -22.46
CA PRO A 93 9.09 20.36 -22.24
C PRO A 93 7.66 20.16 -21.75
N ARG A 94 7.24 20.98 -20.77
CA ARG A 94 5.91 20.88 -20.16
C ARG A 94 4.76 20.92 -21.18
N ALA A 95 4.92 21.68 -22.23
CA ALA A 95 3.91 21.76 -23.29
C ALA A 95 3.66 20.41 -24.00
N GLN A 96 4.60 19.48 -23.88
CA GLN A 96 4.49 18.14 -24.48
C GLN A 96 4.02 17.06 -23.47
N TRP A 97 3.80 17.43 -22.20
CA TRP A 97 3.28 16.50 -21.22
C TRP A 97 1.84 16.14 -21.54
N ASN A 98 1.52 14.87 -21.39
CA ASN A 98 0.15 14.36 -21.42
C ASN A 98 -0.41 14.19 -20.00
N SER A 99 -1.67 13.78 -19.90
CA SER A 99 -2.34 13.58 -18.62
C SER A 99 -1.65 12.51 -17.75
N ASN A 100 -1.12 11.45 -18.37
CA ASN A 100 -0.42 10.39 -17.65
C ASN A 100 0.86 10.90 -16.98
N ILE A 101 1.64 11.69 -17.70
CA ILE A 101 2.85 12.32 -17.17
C ILE A 101 2.49 13.27 -16.02
N GLN A 102 1.46 14.10 -16.22
CA GLN A 102 1.04 15.04 -15.17
C GLN A 102 0.59 14.32 -13.89
N GLU A 103 -0.17 13.24 -14.02
CA GLU A 103 -0.59 12.43 -12.87
C GLU A 103 0.60 11.79 -12.16
N LEU A 104 1.57 11.26 -12.90
CA LEU A 104 2.79 10.69 -12.34
C LEU A 104 3.59 11.75 -11.56
N VAL A 105 3.79 12.93 -12.14
CA VAL A 105 4.50 14.03 -11.49
C VAL A 105 3.79 14.44 -10.20
N ASN A 106 2.46 14.60 -10.25
CA ASN A 106 1.68 14.96 -9.07
C ASN A 106 1.86 13.92 -7.95
N ARG A 107 1.82 12.64 -8.29
CA ARG A 107 2.03 11.56 -7.33
C ARG A 107 3.43 11.60 -6.72
N LEU A 108 4.47 11.74 -7.56
CA LEU A 108 5.86 11.77 -7.10
C LEU A 108 6.14 12.98 -6.22
N GLN A 109 5.60 14.14 -6.56
CA GLN A 109 5.73 15.35 -5.75
C GLN A 109 5.00 15.21 -4.41
N SER A 110 3.79 14.64 -4.41
CA SER A 110 3.05 14.37 -3.18
C SER A 110 3.81 13.39 -2.27
N ASP A 111 4.41 12.36 -2.84
CA ASP A 111 5.22 11.39 -2.08
C ASP A 111 6.41 12.07 -1.42
N GLN A 112 7.10 12.98 -2.10
CA GLN A 112 8.22 13.72 -1.54
C GLN A 112 7.79 14.64 -0.39
N VAL A 113 6.66 15.32 -0.54
CA VAL A 113 6.10 16.18 0.51
C VAL A 113 5.72 15.35 1.72
N LEU A 114 5.05 14.21 1.52
CA LEU A 114 4.68 13.29 2.61
C LEU A 114 5.91 12.76 3.33
N GLU A 115 6.95 12.37 2.61
CA GLU A 115 8.21 11.91 3.22
C GLU A 115 8.85 13.00 4.07
N THR A 116 8.94 14.22 3.54
CA THR A 116 9.50 15.36 4.27
C THR A 116 8.67 15.69 5.51
N ALA A 117 7.34 15.69 5.38
CA ALA A 117 6.44 15.95 6.49
C ALA A 117 6.55 14.87 7.59
N ASN A 118 6.68 13.60 7.21
CA ASN A 118 6.90 12.53 8.17
C ASN A 118 8.21 12.71 8.95
N ARG A 119 9.28 13.10 8.26
CA ARG A 119 10.57 13.39 8.93
C ARG A 119 10.46 14.56 9.91
N LEU A 120 9.76 15.62 9.54
CA LEU A 120 9.51 16.76 10.43
C LEU A 120 8.75 16.32 11.68
N ARG A 121 7.72 15.51 11.50
CA ARG A 121 6.92 14.99 12.62
C ARG A 121 7.76 14.12 13.55
N GLU A 122 8.59 13.24 13.02
CA GLU A 122 9.50 12.39 13.78
C GLU A 122 10.52 13.22 14.58
N SER A 123 10.86 14.41 14.08
CA SER A 123 11.74 15.37 14.77
C SER A 123 11.01 16.20 15.82
N GLY A 124 9.74 15.92 16.09
CA GLY A 124 8.93 16.67 17.05
C GLY A 124 8.29 17.95 16.50
N LYS A 125 8.33 18.17 15.19
CA LYS A 125 7.81 19.36 14.51
C LYS A 125 6.48 19.07 13.81
N GLU A 126 5.51 18.51 14.54
CA GLU A 126 4.24 18.08 13.97
C GLU A 126 3.44 19.25 13.36
N ALA A 127 3.41 20.40 14.03
CA ALA A 127 2.70 21.57 13.51
C ALA A 127 3.24 22.06 12.18
N GLU A 128 4.57 22.06 12.01
CA GLU A 128 5.23 22.43 10.75
C GLU A 128 4.93 21.39 9.67
N ALA A 129 4.95 20.10 10.03
CA ALA A 129 4.62 19.01 9.11
C ALA A 129 3.18 19.13 8.60
N GLU A 130 2.23 19.38 9.49
CA GLU A 130 0.83 19.56 9.10
C GLU A 130 0.63 20.79 8.21
N ALA A 131 1.28 21.92 8.54
CA ALA A 131 1.23 23.12 7.73
C ALA A 131 1.74 22.85 6.31
N MET A 132 2.82 22.09 6.19
CA MET A 132 3.37 21.68 4.89
C MET A 132 2.35 20.88 4.08
N LEU A 133 1.69 19.91 4.70
CA LEU A 133 0.68 19.09 4.04
C LEU A 133 -0.56 19.91 3.61
N ARG A 134 -0.98 20.87 4.44
CA ARG A 134 -2.13 21.72 4.14
C ARG A 134 -1.90 22.70 2.99
N GLN A 135 -0.65 23.01 2.68
CA GLN A 135 -0.28 23.86 1.53
C GLN A 135 -0.39 23.12 0.20
N GLN A 136 -0.47 21.80 0.22
CA GLN A 136 -0.59 20.98 -0.98
C GLN A 136 -2.04 20.96 -1.49
N PRO A 137 -2.24 20.69 -2.79
CA PRO A 137 -3.58 20.44 -3.29
C PRO A 137 -4.24 19.29 -2.51
N PRO A 138 -5.53 19.40 -2.16
CA PRO A 138 -6.22 18.35 -1.44
C PRO A 138 -6.10 16.99 -2.14
N SER A 139 -5.74 15.96 -1.38
CA SER A 139 -5.68 14.58 -1.88
C SER A 139 -6.10 13.62 -0.78
N THR A 140 -6.57 12.45 -1.18
CA THR A 140 -6.93 11.38 -0.25
C THR A 140 -5.75 10.98 0.63
N ARG A 141 -4.55 10.84 0.07
CA ARG A 141 -3.36 10.46 0.84
C ARG A 141 -2.99 11.50 1.90
N ILE A 142 -3.05 12.77 1.57
CA ILE A 142 -2.76 13.85 2.50
C ILE A 142 -3.82 13.87 3.61
N ASP A 143 -5.09 13.80 3.27
CA ASP A 143 -6.17 13.81 4.27
C ASP A 143 -6.11 12.59 5.19
N LEU A 144 -5.82 11.40 4.66
CA LEU A 144 -5.64 10.19 5.48
C LEU A 144 -4.43 10.32 6.42
N THR A 145 -3.35 10.94 5.97
CA THR A 145 -2.17 11.19 6.80
C THR A 145 -2.49 12.16 7.93
N LEU A 146 -3.15 13.28 7.62
CA LEU A 146 -3.57 14.24 8.62
C LEU A 146 -4.56 13.64 9.64
N ALA A 147 -5.48 12.81 9.16
CA ALA A 147 -6.45 12.12 10.00
C ALA A 147 -5.76 11.12 10.94
N ASP A 148 -4.80 10.35 10.44
CA ASP A 148 -4.05 9.40 11.23
C ASP A 148 -3.24 10.10 12.34
N TRP A 149 -2.57 11.19 12.01
CA TRP A 149 -1.82 11.96 13.00
C TRP A 149 -2.74 12.55 14.07
N ALA A 150 -3.90 13.09 13.67
CA ALA A 150 -4.90 13.61 14.59
C ALA A 150 -5.43 12.50 15.51
N GLN A 151 -5.69 11.31 14.97
CA GLN A 151 -6.15 10.16 15.75
C GLN A 151 -5.09 9.72 16.76
N GLN A 152 -3.84 9.69 16.38
CA GLN A 152 -2.73 9.33 17.27
C GLN A 152 -2.57 10.29 18.44
N ARG A 153 -2.77 11.59 18.22
CA ARG A 153 -2.74 12.58 19.31
C ARG A 153 -4.10 12.75 20.01
N ARG A 154 -5.10 11.93 19.67
CA ARG A 154 -6.44 11.94 20.22
C ARG A 154 -7.23 13.23 19.95
N ASP A 155 -6.91 13.91 18.87
CA ASP A 155 -7.71 15.02 18.36
C ASP A 155 -8.78 14.47 17.42
N TYR A 156 -9.85 13.95 18.01
CA TYR A 156 -10.89 13.27 17.26
C TYR A 156 -11.73 14.20 16.38
N THR A 157 -11.84 15.45 16.75
CA THR A 157 -12.53 16.46 15.91
C THR A 157 -11.78 16.67 14.60
N ALA A 158 -10.46 16.86 14.66
CA ALA A 158 -9.63 17.01 13.47
C ALA A 158 -9.58 15.73 12.63
N ALA A 159 -9.47 14.57 13.29
CA ALA A 159 -9.48 13.28 12.61
C ALA A 159 -10.78 13.06 11.84
N ARG A 160 -11.91 13.32 12.48
CA ARG A 160 -13.23 13.19 11.87
C ARG A 160 -13.37 14.07 10.64
N ALA A 161 -12.97 15.33 10.72
CA ALA A 161 -13.05 16.27 9.61
C ALA A 161 -12.24 15.80 8.41
N ALA A 162 -11.03 15.30 8.65
CA ALA A 162 -10.16 14.80 7.57
C ALA A 162 -10.72 13.52 6.92
N TYR A 163 -11.24 12.57 7.72
CA TYR A 163 -11.88 11.38 7.17
C TYR A 163 -13.14 11.71 6.37
N GLN A 164 -13.93 12.66 6.82
CA GLN A 164 -15.12 13.10 6.10
C GLN A 164 -14.77 13.75 4.76
N ASN A 165 -13.67 14.50 4.68
CA ASN A 165 -13.17 15.04 3.43
C ASN A 165 -12.84 13.93 2.43
N VAL A 166 -12.23 12.84 2.90
CA VAL A 166 -11.95 11.68 2.05
C VAL A 166 -13.25 11.07 1.53
N LEU A 167 -14.25 10.88 2.39
CA LEU A 167 -15.53 10.27 2.02
C LEU A 167 -16.36 11.15 1.08
N THR A 168 -16.16 12.45 1.07
CA THR A 168 -16.79 13.36 0.10
C THR A 168 -16.32 13.04 -1.33
N ARG A 169 -15.04 12.68 -1.50
CA ARG A 169 -14.46 12.32 -2.78
C ARG A 169 -14.61 10.84 -3.10
N GLU A 170 -14.44 9.98 -2.10
CA GLU A 170 -14.42 8.53 -2.22
C GLU A 170 -15.32 7.91 -1.15
N PRO A 171 -16.63 7.82 -1.39
CA PRO A 171 -17.60 7.39 -0.36
C PRO A 171 -17.38 6.00 0.20
N THR A 172 -16.66 5.14 -0.51
CA THR A 172 -16.37 3.76 -0.11
C THR A 172 -14.91 3.53 0.30
N ASN A 173 -14.16 4.60 0.56
CA ASN A 173 -12.77 4.48 1.01
C ASN A 173 -12.72 3.74 2.35
N ALA A 174 -12.09 2.57 2.35
CA ALA A 174 -12.06 1.70 3.52
C ALA A 174 -11.31 2.33 4.70
N ASP A 175 -10.19 3.01 4.44
CA ASP A 175 -9.39 3.65 5.50
C ASP A 175 -10.17 4.76 6.20
N ALA A 176 -10.93 5.55 5.44
CA ALA A 176 -11.75 6.61 6.00
C ALA A 176 -12.94 6.06 6.80
N ILE A 177 -13.60 5.03 6.29
CA ILE A 177 -14.71 4.37 7.00
C ILE A 177 -14.21 3.76 8.31
N LEU A 178 -13.10 3.02 8.26
CA LEU A 178 -12.51 2.42 9.45
C LEU A 178 -12.00 3.47 10.43
N GLY A 179 -11.40 4.54 9.93
CA GLY A 179 -10.95 5.65 10.76
C GLY A 179 -12.10 6.30 11.52
N LEU A 180 -13.21 6.58 10.86
CA LEU A 180 -14.41 7.11 11.53
C LEU A 180 -14.99 6.11 12.53
N THR A 181 -15.02 4.84 12.20
CA THR A 181 -15.45 3.78 13.13
C THR A 181 -14.59 3.81 14.40
N GLU A 182 -13.28 3.85 14.25
CA GLU A 182 -12.35 3.90 15.38
C GLU A 182 -12.50 5.17 16.23
N VAL A 183 -12.70 6.30 15.58
CA VAL A 183 -12.97 7.59 16.26
C VAL A 183 -14.28 7.51 17.05
N ASP A 184 -15.32 6.95 16.49
CA ASP A 184 -16.61 6.81 17.17
C ASP A 184 -16.52 5.84 18.36
N ILE A 185 -15.77 4.74 18.22
CA ILE A 185 -15.49 3.83 19.35
C ILE A 185 -14.76 4.57 20.48
N ALA A 186 -13.74 5.33 20.14
CA ALA A 186 -12.96 6.10 21.12
C ALA A 186 -13.81 7.16 21.84
N ALA A 187 -14.79 7.74 21.13
CA ALA A 187 -15.73 8.70 21.69
C ALA A 187 -16.87 8.05 22.49
N GLY A 188 -16.96 6.72 22.50
CA GLY A 188 -18.03 6.01 23.18
C GLY A 188 -19.36 5.95 22.42
N ASP A 189 -19.38 6.39 21.15
CA ASP A 189 -20.57 6.37 20.28
C ASP A 189 -20.63 5.06 19.50
N THR A 190 -21.04 4.00 20.17
CA THR A 190 -21.08 2.65 19.57
C THR A 190 -22.11 2.53 18.45
N ALA A 191 -23.23 3.24 18.53
CA ALA A 191 -24.25 3.24 17.48
C ALA A 191 -23.72 3.86 16.19
N ALA A 192 -23.03 5.01 16.27
CA ALA A 192 -22.40 5.64 15.12
C ALA A 192 -21.29 4.76 14.53
N ALA A 193 -20.48 4.12 15.39
CA ALA A 193 -19.42 3.22 14.96
C ALA A 193 -19.98 2.04 14.17
N ARG A 194 -21.04 1.40 14.64
CA ARG A 194 -21.70 0.30 13.93
C ARG A 194 -22.26 0.76 12.59
N SER A 195 -22.86 1.93 12.54
CA SER A 195 -23.39 2.53 11.32
C SER A 195 -22.29 2.77 10.29
N GLN A 196 -21.12 3.27 10.71
CA GLN A 196 -19.97 3.45 9.83
C GLN A 196 -19.43 2.11 9.32
N LEU A 197 -19.21 1.16 10.22
CA LEU A 197 -18.67 -0.14 9.85
C LEU A 197 -19.56 -0.89 8.85
N ALA A 198 -20.88 -0.71 8.94
CA ALA A 198 -21.85 -1.31 8.02
C ALA A 198 -21.70 -0.80 6.58
N LYS A 199 -21.10 0.38 6.38
CA LYS A 199 -20.85 0.96 5.05
C LYS A 199 -19.62 0.41 4.38
N LEU A 200 -18.80 -0.36 5.10
CA LEU A 200 -17.54 -0.89 4.57
C LEU A 200 -17.83 -1.96 3.51
N PRO A 201 -17.23 -1.84 2.30
CA PRO A 201 -17.32 -2.89 1.30
C PRO A 201 -16.67 -4.19 1.78
N ALA A 202 -16.93 -5.31 1.09
CA ALA A 202 -16.30 -6.59 1.40
C ALA A 202 -14.77 -6.47 1.44
N THR A 203 -14.15 -7.04 2.47
CA THR A 203 -12.70 -6.90 2.75
C THR A 203 -11.93 -8.21 2.60
N ASP A 204 -12.52 -9.23 1.99
CA ASP A 204 -11.89 -10.56 1.87
C ASP A 204 -10.55 -10.52 1.13
N ASN A 205 -10.41 -9.60 0.17
CA ASN A 205 -9.19 -9.38 -0.61
C ASN A 205 -8.39 -8.16 -0.16
N ALA A 206 -8.76 -7.54 0.96
CA ALA A 206 -8.05 -6.39 1.50
C ALA A 206 -6.75 -6.81 2.17
N SER A 207 -5.89 -5.82 2.49
CA SER A 207 -4.66 -6.08 3.24
C SER A 207 -4.96 -6.70 4.60
N LEU A 208 -3.97 -7.41 5.16
CA LEU A 208 -4.07 -7.95 6.51
C LEU A 208 -4.38 -6.86 7.54
N ASN A 209 -3.78 -5.69 7.37
CA ASN A 209 -4.01 -4.56 8.28
C ASN A 209 -5.45 -4.09 8.25
N THR A 210 -6.06 -3.97 7.07
CA THR A 210 -7.47 -3.59 6.93
C THR A 210 -8.39 -4.60 7.58
N GLN A 211 -8.18 -5.88 7.33
CA GLN A 211 -8.97 -6.96 7.93
C GLN A 211 -8.80 -7.01 9.45
N ARG A 212 -7.59 -6.77 9.95
CA ARG A 212 -7.30 -6.68 11.39
C ARG A 212 -8.09 -5.54 12.03
N ARG A 213 -8.11 -4.36 11.41
CA ARG A 213 -8.88 -3.21 11.91
C ARG A 213 -10.37 -3.52 11.99
N VAL A 214 -10.92 -4.24 11.01
CA VAL A 214 -12.32 -4.70 11.04
C VAL A 214 -12.56 -5.62 12.22
N ALA A 215 -11.71 -6.63 12.42
CA ALA A 215 -11.83 -7.58 13.53
C ALA A 215 -11.77 -6.89 14.89
N LEU A 216 -10.82 -5.95 15.05
CA LEU A 216 -10.68 -5.19 16.29
C LEU A 216 -11.89 -4.30 16.57
N ALA A 217 -12.42 -3.63 15.54
CA ALA A 217 -13.62 -2.82 15.68
C ALA A 217 -14.83 -3.67 16.10
N GLN A 218 -15.02 -4.82 15.49
CA GLN A 218 -16.09 -5.77 15.86
C GLN A 218 -15.95 -6.22 17.31
N ALA A 219 -14.73 -6.56 17.73
CA ALA A 219 -14.46 -6.99 19.11
C ALA A 219 -14.74 -5.86 20.10
N GLN A 220 -14.29 -4.65 19.81
CA GLN A 220 -14.48 -3.47 20.67
C GLN A 220 -15.95 -3.07 20.78
N LEU A 221 -16.74 -3.31 19.73
CA LEU A 221 -18.18 -3.05 19.74
C LEU A 221 -18.97 -4.14 20.45
N GLY A 222 -18.34 -5.21 20.91
CA GLY A 222 -18.99 -6.32 21.56
C GLY A 222 -19.62 -7.33 20.59
N ASP A 223 -19.39 -7.19 19.28
CA ASP A 223 -19.88 -8.10 18.26
C ASP A 223 -18.94 -9.31 18.16
N THR A 224 -18.91 -10.10 19.23
CA THR A 224 -17.93 -11.17 19.43
C THR A 224 -18.01 -12.26 18.35
N ALA A 225 -19.20 -12.64 17.93
CA ALA A 225 -19.38 -13.65 16.89
C ALA A 225 -18.81 -13.17 15.55
N ALA A 226 -19.05 -11.90 15.18
CA ALA A 226 -18.50 -11.31 13.96
C ALA A 226 -16.97 -11.22 14.03
N ALA A 227 -16.43 -10.79 15.14
CA ALA A 227 -14.98 -10.74 15.37
C ALA A 227 -14.35 -12.13 15.27
N GLN A 228 -14.99 -13.14 15.84
CA GLN A 228 -14.53 -14.53 15.75
C GLN A 228 -14.46 -15.01 14.30
N GLN A 229 -15.49 -14.74 13.52
CA GLN A 229 -15.51 -15.10 12.09
C GLN A 229 -14.40 -14.41 11.32
N THR A 230 -14.18 -13.13 11.60
CA THR A 230 -13.12 -12.36 10.92
C THR A 230 -11.73 -12.92 11.27
N PHE A 231 -11.44 -13.18 12.54
CA PHE A 231 -10.16 -13.77 12.95
C PHE A 231 -9.98 -15.20 12.45
N ASN A 232 -11.04 -15.99 12.39
CA ASN A 232 -10.96 -17.37 11.87
C ASN A 232 -10.51 -17.41 10.39
N LYS A 233 -10.83 -16.39 9.61
CA LYS A 233 -10.32 -16.25 8.24
C LYS A 233 -8.95 -15.60 8.18
N LEU A 234 -8.72 -14.63 9.04
CA LEU A 234 -7.53 -13.77 9.01
C LEU A 234 -6.26 -14.46 9.52
N ILE A 235 -6.38 -15.23 10.61
CA ILE A 235 -5.24 -15.93 11.21
C ILE A 235 -4.58 -16.89 10.21
N PRO A 236 -5.31 -17.78 9.51
CA PRO A 236 -4.69 -18.63 8.49
C PRO A 236 -4.03 -17.85 7.36
N GLN A 237 -4.62 -16.74 6.93
CA GLN A 237 -4.00 -15.87 5.92
C GLN A 237 -2.67 -15.31 6.39
N ALA A 238 -2.59 -14.83 7.62
CA ALA A 238 -1.36 -14.30 8.20
C ALA A 238 -0.27 -15.38 8.31
N LYS A 239 -0.65 -16.60 8.65
CA LYS A 239 0.30 -17.74 8.72
C LYS A 239 0.82 -18.16 7.35
N SER A 240 0.01 -18.03 6.30
CA SER A 240 0.37 -18.45 4.94
C SER A 240 1.28 -17.47 4.22
N GLN A 241 1.41 -16.24 4.72
CA GLN A 241 2.26 -15.20 4.16
C GLN A 241 3.65 -15.23 4.76
N PRO A 242 4.67 -14.71 4.04
CA PRO A 242 6.00 -14.57 4.62
C PRO A 242 5.96 -13.75 5.92
N PRO A 243 6.82 -14.07 6.89
CA PRO A 243 6.89 -13.32 8.14
C PRO A 243 7.07 -11.83 7.91
N SER A 244 6.22 -11.02 8.57
CA SER A 244 6.23 -9.57 8.47
C SER A 244 5.69 -8.95 9.75
N MET A 245 5.92 -7.66 9.95
CA MET A 245 5.32 -6.92 11.07
C MET A 245 3.79 -6.95 10.98
N GLU A 246 3.23 -6.84 9.78
CA GLU A 246 1.78 -6.87 9.56
C GLU A 246 1.20 -8.23 9.97
N SER A 247 1.78 -9.35 9.53
CA SER A 247 1.33 -10.69 9.93
C SER A 247 1.51 -10.93 11.42
N ALA A 248 2.58 -10.43 12.02
CA ALA A 248 2.81 -10.53 13.46
C ALA A 248 1.73 -9.81 14.27
N MET A 249 1.34 -8.62 13.85
CA MET A 249 0.28 -7.85 14.51
C MET A 249 -1.07 -8.55 14.44
N VAL A 250 -1.41 -9.14 13.30
CA VAL A 250 -2.64 -9.93 13.14
C VAL A 250 -2.64 -11.12 14.13
N LEU A 251 -1.56 -11.86 14.17
CA LEU A 251 -1.45 -13.05 15.01
C LEU A 251 -1.48 -12.69 16.48
N ARG A 252 -0.82 -11.61 16.88
CA ARG A 252 -0.87 -11.13 18.27
C ARG A 252 -2.28 -10.70 18.67
N ASP A 253 -2.95 -9.92 17.85
CA ASP A 253 -4.30 -9.44 18.15
C ASP A 253 -5.31 -10.60 18.13
N GLY A 254 -5.14 -11.55 17.22
CA GLY A 254 -5.94 -12.77 17.17
C GLY A 254 -5.75 -13.63 18.42
N ALA A 255 -4.52 -13.81 18.88
CA ALA A 255 -4.22 -14.54 20.11
C ALA A 255 -4.85 -13.87 21.33
N LYS A 256 -4.76 -12.57 21.44
CA LYS A 256 -5.40 -11.81 22.52
C LYS A 256 -6.93 -12.01 22.51
N PHE A 257 -7.53 -11.96 21.34
CA PHE A 257 -8.96 -12.22 21.19
C PHE A 257 -9.33 -13.66 21.61
N GLU A 258 -8.56 -14.67 21.20
CA GLU A 258 -8.79 -16.06 21.56
C GLU A 258 -8.69 -16.26 23.09
N ALA A 259 -7.72 -15.63 23.73
CA ALA A 259 -7.59 -15.66 25.19
C ALA A 259 -8.80 -15.06 25.90
N GLN A 260 -9.28 -13.93 25.42
CA GLN A 260 -10.47 -13.26 25.95
C GLN A 260 -11.76 -14.04 25.69
N ALA A 261 -11.80 -14.80 24.60
CA ALA A 261 -12.92 -15.66 24.25
C ALA A 261 -12.91 -16.99 24.99
N GLY A 262 -11.93 -17.23 25.86
CA GLY A 262 -11.87 -18.42 26.72
C GLY A 262 -11.15 -19.62 26.13
N ASP A 263 -10.31 -19.45 25.13
CA ASP A 263 -9.50 -20.51 24.54
C ASP A 263 -7.99 -20.22 24.72
N PRO A 264 -7.46 -20.45 25.96
CA PRO A 264 -6.06 -20.14 26.26
C PRO A 264 -5.06 -21.05 25.55
N LYS A 265 -5.43 -22.27 25.20
CA LYS A 265 -4.55 -23.18 24.45
C LYS A 265 -4.33 -22.68 23.04
N GLN A 266 -5.39 -22.32 22.36
CA GLN A 266 -5.30 -21.77 21.01
C GLN A 266 -4.58 -20.42 21.03
N ALA A 267 -4.86 -19.59 22.02
CA ALA A 267 -4.16 -18.31 22.19
C ALA A 267 -2.65 -18.49 22.29
N LEU A 268 -2.19 -19.48 23.08
CA LEU A 268 -0.76 -19.77 23.23
C LEU A 268 -0.12 -20.16 21.90
N GLU A 269 -0.76 -21.01 21.12
CA GLU A 269 -0.27 -21.42 19.80
C GLU A 269 -0.18 -20.21 18.85
N THR A 270 -1.20 -19.37 18.85
CA THR A 270 -1.23 -18.16 18.01
C THR A 270 -0.17 -17.15 18.44
N TYR A 271 0.11 -16.99 19.74
CA TYR A 271 1.22 -16.15 20.21
C TYR A 271 2.58 -16.67 19.75
N LYS A 272 2.79 -17.98 19.75
CA LYS A 272 4.01 -18.57 19.20
C LYS A 272 4.17 -18.24 17.72
N ASP A 273 3.11 -18.35 16.94
CA ASP A 273 3.10 -17.99 15.53
C ASP A 273 3.41 -16.49 15.34
N ALA A 274 2.89 -15.63 16.21
CA ALA A 274 3.17 -14.19 16.19
C ALA A 274 4.66 -13.90 16.44
N MET A 275 5.29 -14.62 17.38
CA MET A 275 6.72 -14.49 17.65
C MET A 275 7.57 -14.88 16.44
N VAL A 276 7.22 -15.96 15.76
CA VAL A 276 7.89 -16.39 14.53
C VAL A 276 7.75 -15.32 13.46
N ALA A 277 6.55 -14.79 13.26
CA ALA A 277 6.27 -13.75 12.25
C ALA A 277 7.01 -12.44 12.53
N SER A 278 7.27 -12.11 13.79
CA SER A 278 8.02 -10.91 14.17
C SER A 278 9.54 -11.05 13.98
N GLY A 279 10.03 -12.23 13.61
CA GLY A 279 11.45 -12.51 13.47
C GLY A 279 12.16 -12.75 14.80
N VAL A 280 11.43 -12.86 15.90
CA VAL A 280 12.01 -13.26 17.19
C VAL A 280 12.27 -14.77 17.13
N THR A 281 13.51 -15.14 16.86
CA THR A 281 13.94 -16.53 16.99
C THR A 281 14.11 -16.85 18.47
N THR A 282 13.23 -17.71 19.00
CA THR A 282 13.51 -18.35 20.26
C THR A 282 14.65 -19.34 20.01
N THR A 283 15.90 -18.93 20.28
CA THR A 283 16.98 -19.87 20.49
C THR A 283 16.62 -20.66 21.74
N ARG A 284 16.18 -21.92 21.54
CA ARG A 284 16.08 -22.83 22.69
C ARG A 284 17.47 -22.94 23.30
N PRO A 285 17.65 -22.69 24.60
CA PRO A 285 18.89 -23.03 25.25
C PRO A 285 19.13 -24.52 25.03
N GLN A 286 20.28 -24.86 24.50
CA GLN A 286 20.71 -26.24 24.41
C GLN A 286 20.88 -26.83 25.80
#